data_3f551c416a6b69c4459379a6c81946e0
#
_entry.id   3f551c416a6b69c4459379a6c81946e0
#
_cell.length_a   1.000
_cell.length_b   1.000
_cell.length_c   1.000
_cell.angle_alpha   90.00
_cell.angle_beta   90.00
_cell.angle_gamma   90.00
#
_symmetry.space_group_name_H-M   'P 1'
#
loop_
_entity.id
_entity.type
_entity.pdbx_description
1 polymer ?
#
loop_
_entity_poly.entity_id
_entity_poly.type
_entity_poly.pdbx_seq_one_letter_code
_entity_poly.pdbx_strand_id
1 'polypeptide(L)'
;MRIRAITLRILQQFIHDRRTMALMFIAPLLVLSLMSLVFGSDAYEPRIGVSEGAARFSSALEAQQAEVTSYADEASGHAALKAGDIDALLTMKGDAPAVVLEGSNPAANRAVIMALQEAAQSLRPPAPGGGQLQPQISYLYGAEDMKTIDRFGPIMIGVFVFFFVFLIAGVSFLRERTTGTLERLLSTPLKRWEIVIGYVCGFGIFTVFQALLISWFSIQVLGIMMTGSFGYVLLMTLLLSMSALTLGTLLSAFAANELQMIQFIPLVIVPQIFLSGLFPLDTLPLWLQRIGLATPIYYGAQALMDIMLRGKGWTDIAPDVLVLAGFSLLFMVLNVLALRKHRRM
;
A
#
# COMPACT_ATOMS: atom_id res chain seq x y z
N MET A 1 18.58 7.14 -31.54
CA MET A 1 19.39 8.35 -31.20
C MET A 1 18.57 9.44 -30.50
N ARG A 2 17.39 9.79 -30.99
CA ARG A 2 16.57 10.93 -30.48
C ARG A 2 16.11 10.76 -29.02
N ILE A 3 15.49 9.60 -28.66
CA ILE A 3 15.05 9.29 -27.30
C ILE A 3 16.23 9.37 -26.33
N ARG A 4 17.38 8.74 -26.67
CA ARG A 4 18.60 8.77 -25.86
C ARG A 4 19.09 10.19 -25.54
N ALA A 5 19.00 11.11 -26.52
CA ALA A 5 19.41 12.50 -26.30
C ALA A 5 18.51 13.23 -25.28
N ILE A 6 17.19 12.99 -25.33
CA ILE A 6 16.23 13.54 -24.35
C ILE A 6 16.50 12.94 -22.98
N THR A 7 16.64 11.61 -22.89
CA THR A 7 16.94 10.91 -21.65
C THR A 7 18.21 11.44 -20.99
N LEU A 8 19.31 11.57 -21.73
CA LEU A 8 20.58 12.08 -21.20
C LEU A 8 20.46 13.53 -20.72
N ARG A 9 19.73 14.37 -21.46
CA ARG A 9 19.48 15.76 -21.05
C ARG A 9 18.75 15.80 -19.71
N ILE A 10 17.68 15.01 -19.54
CA ILE A 10 16.90 14.96 -18.31
C ILE A 10 17.75 14.47 -17.15
N LEU A 11 18.57 13.44 -17.37
CA LEU A 11 19.49 12.94 -16.36
C LEU A 11 20.47 14.02 -15.89
N GLN A 12 21.10 14.72 -16.83
CA GLN A 12 22.04 15.81 -16.50
C GLN A 12 21.35 16.95 -15.75
N GLN A 13 20.17 17.37 -16.18
CA GLN A 13 19.39 18.41 -15.54
C GLN A 13 19.04 18.01 -14.09
N PHE A 14 18.61 16.78 -13.87
CA PHE A 14 18.22 16.29 -12.55
C PHE A 14 19.39 16.15 -11.58
N ILE A 15 20.55 15.63 -12.04
CA ILE A 15 21.77 15.51 -11.23
C ILE A 15 22.25 16.88 -10.73
N HIS A 16 22.03 17.95 -11.50
CA HIS A 16 22.40 19.31 -11.09
C HIS A 16 21.39 19.97 -10.16
N ASP A 17 20.15 19.49 -10.09
CA ASP A 17 19.12 19.97 -9.15
C ASP A 17 19.19 19.23 -7.81
N ARG A 18 20.17 19.61 -6.99
CA ARG A 18 20.42 18.97 -5.67
C ARG A 18 19.20 19.03 -4.74
N ARG A 19 18.37 20.09 -4.84
CA ARG A 19 17.18 20.25 -3.98
C ARG A 19 16.11 19.22 -4.30
N THR A 20 15.80 19.07 -5.59
CA THR A 20 14.83 18.09 -6.06
C THR A 20 15.32 16.65 -5.78
N MET A 21 16.63 16.40 -5.97
CA MET A 21 17.25 15.11 -5.62
C MET A 21 17.12 14.80 -4.12
N ALA A 22 17.45 15.75 -3.25
CA ALA A 22 17.31 15.57 -1.80
C ALA A 22 15.86 15.27 -1.40
N LEU A 23 14.90 16.01 -1.95
CA LEU A 23 13.48 15.82 -1.66
C LEU A 23 12.98 14.45 -2.16
N MET A 24 13.45 13.98 -3.30
CA MET A 24 13.08 12.70 -3.86
C MET A 24 13.55 11.51 -3.02
N PHE A 25 14.77 11.58 -2.47
CA PHE A 25 15.37 10.45 -1.77
C PHE A 25 15.28 10.56 -0.25
N ILE A 26 15.51 11.75 0.32
CA ILE A 26 15.54 11.92 1.79
C ILE A 26 14.14 12.04 2.38
N ALA A 27 13.23 12.77 1.74
CA ALA A 27 11.91 13.02 2.32
C ALA A 27 11.07 11.75 2.54
N PRO A 28 10.97 10.78 1.61
CA PRO A 28 10.23 9.55 1.87
C PRO A 28 10.85 8.74 3.01
N LEU A 29 12.18 8.68 3.11
CA LEU A 29 12.85 7.95 4.19
C LEU A 29 12.59 8.59 5.56
N LEU A 30 12.64 9.93 5.61
CA LEU A 30 12.36 10.67 6.84
C LEU A 30 10.91 10.45 7.29
N VAL A 31 9.94 10.54 6.38
CA VAL A 31 8.53 10.33 6.72
C VAL A 31 8.27 8.89 7.17
N LEU A 32 8.83 7.88 6.48
CA LEU A 32 8.73 6.49 6.92
C LEU A 32 9.34 6.27 8.30
N SER A 33 10.50 6.89 8.59
CA SER A 33 11.13 6.81 9.91
C SER A 33 10.24 7.44 11.01
N LEU A 34 9.67 8.62 10.75
CA LEU A 34 8.74 9.27 11.69
C LEU A 34 7.49 8.41 11.91
N MET A 35 6.93 7.83 10.85
CA MET A 35 5.76 6.95 10.98
C MET A 35 6.08 5.71 11.82
N SER A 36 7.26 5.12 11.67
CA SER A 36 7.66 3.96 12.48
C SER A 36 7.75 4.28 13.98
N LEU A 37 7.96 5.56 14.35
CA LEU A 37 7.97 6.02 15.74
C LEU A 37 6.56 6.27 16.30
N VAL A 38 5.59 6.60 15.45
CA VAL A 38 4.25 7.03 15.87
C VAL A 38 3.28 5.85 16.06
N PHE A 39 3.39 4.79 15.22
CA PHE A 39 2.46 3.66 15.30
C PHE A 39 2.77 2.72 16.48
N GLY A 40 2.30 3.09 17.67
CA GLY A 40 2.62 2.39 18.91
C GLY A 40 1.47 1.84 19.75
N SER A 41 0.21 2.23 19.58
CA SER A 41 -0.91 1.63 20.35
C SER A 41 -2.26 2.17 19.87
N ASP A 42 -3.16 1.30 19.40
CA ASP A 42 -4.56 1.64 19.17
C ASP A 42 -5.48 0.59 19.81
N ALA A 43 -6.57 1.05 20.46
CA ALA A 43 -7.66 0.19 20.88
C ALA A 43 -8.42 -0.30 19.64
N TYR A 44 -8.51 -1.60 19.47
CA TYR A 44 -9.18 -2.28 18.37
C TYR A 44 -10.29 -3.18 18.91
N GLU A 45 -11.50 -3.13 18.34
CA GLU A 45 -12.61 -4.03 18.67
C GLU A 45 -12.47 -5.31 17.81
N PRO A 46 -12.13 -6.48 18.42
CA PRO A 46 -11.86 -7.70 17.67
C PRO A 46 -13.14 -8.39 17.22
N ARG A 47 -13.15 -8.86 15.96
CA ARG A 47 -14.22 -9.68 15.36
C ARG A 47 -13.84 -11.16 15.51
N ILE A 48 -14.54 -11.90 16.38
CA ILE A 48 -14.18 -13.27 16.72
C ILE A 48 -15.26 -14.23 16.25
N GLY A 49 -14.89 -15.13 15.33
CA GLY A 49 -15.71 -16.29 14.97
C GLY A 49 -15.62 -17.38 16.05
N VAL A 50 -16.74 -17.92 16.45
CA VAL A 50 -16.81 -18.99 17.46
C VAL A 50 -17.49 -20.21 16.85
N SER A 51 -16.82 -21.37 16.87
CA SER A 51 -17.43 -22.64 16.45
C SER A 51 -18.40 -23.16 17.51
N GLU A 52 -19.35 -24.03 17.13
CA GLU A 52 -20.40 -24.54 17.99
C GLU A 52 -19.83 -25.19 19.28
N GLY A 53 -18.68 -25.86 19.18
CA GLY A 53 -17.99 -26.46 20.34
C GLY A 53 -17.44 -25.44 21.34
N ALA A 54 -17.21 -24.19 20.92
CA ALA A 54 -16.65 -23.13 21.75
C ALA A 54 -17.68 -22.08 22.18
N ALA A 55 -18.98 -22.31 21.95
CA ALA A 55 -20.08 -21.36 22.24
C ALA A 55 -20.10 -20.81 23.67
N ARG A 56 -19.57 -21.54 24.64
CA ARG A 56 -19.44 -21.10 26.06
C ARG A 56 -18.58 -19.83 26.24
N PHE A 57 -17.72 -19.53 25.26
CA PHE A 57 -16.89 -18.31 25.30
C PHE A 57 -17.60 -17.07 24.73
N SER A 58 -18.71 -17.25 23.99
CA SER A 58 -19.37 -16.13 23.28
C SER A 58 -19.77 -14.99 24.22
N SER A 59 -20.50 -15.31 25.29
CA SER A 59 -20.94 -14.28 26.25
C SER A 59 -19.78 -13.61 27.01
N ALA A 60 -18.71 -14.35 27.26
CA ALA A 60 -17.52 -13.81 27.92
C ALA A 60 -16.72 -12.90 26.98
N LEU A 61 -16.67 -13.19 25.68
CA LEU A 61 -16.03 -12.37 24.66
C LEU A 61 -16.84 -11.09 24.36
N GLU A 62 -18.17 -11.20 24.27
CA GLU A 62 -19.07 -10.03 24.11
C GLU A 62 -18.94 -9.05 25.28
N ALA A 63 -18.73 -9.56 26.51
CA ALA A 63 -18.48 -8.73 27.70
C ALA A 63 -17.15 -7.94 27.59
N GLN A 64 -16.23 -8.35 26.74
CA GLN A 64 -14.95 -7.70 26.44
C GLN A 64 -15.01 -6.83 25.18
N GLN A 65 -16.19 -6.43 24.74
CA GLN A 65 -16.40 -5.60 23.55
C GLN A 65 -15.92 -6.25 22.23
N ALA A 66 -15.86 -7.58 22.17
CA ALA A 66 -15.60 -8.29 20.95
C ALA A 66 -16.90 -8.51 20.16
N GLU A 67 -16.86 -8.30 18.85
CA GLU A 67 -17.95 -8.68 17.95
C GLU A 67 -17.87 -10.19 17.69
N VAL A 68 -18.87 -10.94 18.19
CA VAL A 68 -18.87 -12.42 18.14
C VAL A 68 -19.82 -12.92 17.07
N THR A 69 -19.30 -13.74 16.14
CA THR A 69 -20.09 -14.42 15.10
C THR A 69 -20.00 -15.93 15.29
N SER A 70 -21.15 -16.61 15.40
CA SER A 70 -21.20 -18.08 15.57
C SER A 70 -21.20 -18.79 14.21
N TYR A 71 -20.36 -19.84 14.08
CA TYR A 71 -20.27 -20.70 12.91
C TYR A 71 -20.64 -22.15 13.25
N ALA A 72 -21.43 -22.76 12.37
CA ALA A 72 -21.92 -24.13 12.57
C ALA A 72 -20.79 -25.16 12.45
N ASP A 73 -19.80 -24.90 11.61
CA ASP A 73 -18.65 -25.77 11.39
C ASP A 73 -17.33 -24.98 11.31
N GLU A 74 -16.22 -25.69 11.52
CA GLU A 74 -14.87 -25.12 11.46
C GLU A 74 -14.50 -24.66 10.03
N ALA A 75 -15.04 -25.33 9.01
CA ALA A 75 -14.72 -25.02 7.61
C ALA A 75 -15.30 -23.66 7.18
N SER A 76 -16.55 -23.36 7.56
CA SER A 76 -17.17 -22.04 7.29
C SER A 76 -16.47 -20.93 8.06
N GLY A 77 -16.06 -21.17 9.32
CA GLY A 77 -15.25 -20.23 10.09
C GLY A 77 -13.89 -19.95 9.45
N HIS A 78 -13.20 -20.99 8.95
CA HIS A 78 -11.94 -20.82 8.22
C HIS A 78 -12.11 -20.07 6.88
N ALA A 79 -13.23 -20.27 6.19
CA ALA A 79 -13.53 -19.52 4.98
C ALA A 79 -13.72 -18.03 5.27
N ALA A 80 -14.47 -17.68 6.33
CA ALA A 80 -14.65 -16.32 6.79
C ALA A 80 -13.32 -15.67 7.26
N LEU A 81 -12.48 -16.44 7.96
CA LEU A 81 -11.15 -15.97 8.38
C LEU A 81 -10.26 -15.63 7.17
N LYS A 82 -10.27 -16.46 6.12
CA LYS A 82 -9.52 -16.21 4.88
C LYS A 82 -10.09 -15.04 4.07
N ALA A 83 -11.40 -14.83 4.15
CA ALA A 83 -12.06 -13.68 3.51
C ALA A 83 -11.80 -12.35 4.25
N GLY A 84 -11.32 -12.41 5.51
CA GLY A 84 -11.12 -11.23 6.35
C GLY A 84 -12.39 -10.73 7.03
N ASP A 85 -13.46 -11.52 7.04
CA ASP A 85 -14.72 -11.17 7.70
C ASP A 85 -14.60 -11.22 9.23
N ILE A 86 -13.69 -12.07 9.73
CA ILE A 86 -13.34 -12.21 11.15
C ILE A 86 -11.82 -12.13 11.34
N ASP A 87 -11.38 -11.68 12.52
CA ASP A 87 -9.97 -11.54 12.88
C ASP A 87 -9.40 -12.80 13.54
N ALA A 88 -10.27 -13.61 14.16
CA ALA A 88 -9.90 -14.87 14.78
C ALA A 88 -11.04 -15.88 14.70
N LEU A 89 -10.66 -17.16 14.65
CA LEU A 89 -11.58 -18.29 14.80
C LEU A 89 -11.24 -19.06 16.08
N LEU A 90 -12.18 -19.10 17.02
CA LEU A 90 -12.09 -19.88 18.25
C LEU A 90 -12.75 -21.25 18.04
N THR A 91 -11.98 -22.29 18.23
CA THR A 91 -12.42 -23.70 18.16
C THR A 91 -12.06 -24.44 19.44
N MET A 92 -12.53 -25.65 19.62
CA MET A 92 -12.13 -26.52 20.73
C MET A 92 -11.35 -27.72 20.20
N LYS A 93 -10.14 -27.94 20.70
CA LYS A 93 -9.36 -29.16 20.50
C LYS A 93 -9.39 -29.99 21.79
N GLY A 94 -10.36 -30.89 21.89
CA GLY A 94 -10.67 -31.60 23.17
C GLY A 94 -11.21 -30.58 24.19
N ASP A 95 -10.56 -30.45 25.33
CA ASP A 95 -10.96 -29.50 26.40
C ASP A 95 -10.23 -28.15 26.33
N ALA A 96 -9.24 -28.00 25.46
CA ALA A 96 -8.47 -26.78 25.32
C ALA A 96 -9.02 -25.89 24.21
N PRO A 97 -9.16 -24.56 24.45
CA PRO A 97 -9.49 -23.61 23.39
C PRO A 97 -8.31 -23.50 22.43
N ALA A 98 -8.60 -23.59 21.13
CA ALA A 98 -7.65 -23.36 20.05
C ALA A 98 -8.10 -22.15 19.23
N VAL A 99 -7.19 -21.24 18.96
CA VAL A 99 -7.47 -19.99 18.26
C VAL A 99 -6.60 -19.91 17.01
N VAL A 100 -7.24 -19.66 15.89
CA VAL A 100 -6.56 -19.33 14.63
C VAL A 100 -6.79 -17.85 14.37
N LEU A 101 -5.72 -17.07 14.38
CA LEU A 101 -5.75 -15.65 14.04
C LEU A 101 -5.60 -15.46 12.53
N GLU A 102 -6.29 -14.47 11.94
CA GLU A 102 -6.03 -14.04 10.55
C GLU A 102 -4.56 -13.59 10.43
N GLY A 103 -4.07 -12.85 11.41
CA GLY A 103 -2.66 -12.63 11.66
C GLY A 103 -2.06 -11.40 11.00
N SER A 104 -2.63 -10.87 9.92
CA SER A 104 -2.07 -9.71 9.19
C SER A 104 -2.26 -8.37 9.89
N ASN A 105 -3.08 -8.30 10.94
CA ASN A 105 -3.33 -7.08 11.71
C ASN A 105 -2.83 -7.19 13.15
N PRO A 106 -1.69 -6.58 13.51
CA PRO A 106 -1.14 -6.67 14.86
C PRO A 106 -2.02 -6.02 15.95
N ALA A 107 -2.83 -5.01 15.62
CA ALA A 107 -3.79 -4.44 16.55
C ALA A 107 -4.92 -5.41 16.85
N ALA A 108 -5.50 -6.04 15.81
CA ALA A 108 -6.50 -7.10 15.95
C ALA A 108 -5.95 -8.29 16.72
N ASN A 109 -4.75 -8.76 16.39
CA ASN A 109 -4.10 -9.90 17.07
C ASN A 109 -3.99 -9.66 18.58
N ARG A 110 -3.48 -8.48 18.99
CA ARG A 110 -3.38 -8.12 20.41
C ARG A 110 -4.74 -8.03 21.08
N ALA A 111 -5.72 -7.37 20.44
CA ALA A 111 -7.06 -7.23 20.98
C ALA A 111 -7.75 -8.58 21.17
N VAL A 112 -7.63 -9.50 20.18
CA VAL A 112 -8.14 -10.88 20.28
C VAL A 112 -7.47 -11.63 21.44
N ILE A 113 -6.13 -11.57 21.53
CA ILE A 113 -5.39 -12.26 22.60
C ILE A 113 -5.80 -11.75 23.98
N MET A 114 -5.93 -10.43 24.14
CA MET A 114 -6.38 -9.83 25.42
C MET A 114 -7.82 -10.23 25.76
N ALA A 115 -8.76 -10.12 24.80
CA ALA A 115 -10.15 -10.54 25.02
C ALA A 115 -10.28 -12.01 25.37
N LEU A 116 -9.49 -12.89 24.74
CA LEU A 116 -9.46 -14.32 25.04
C LEU A 116 -8.87 -14.62 26.43
N GLN A 117 -7.80 -13.93 26.82
CA GLN A 117 -7.21 -14.10 28.16
C GLN A 117 -8.19 -13.67 29.26
N GLU A 118 -8.87 -12.55 29.08
CA GLU A 118 -9.88 -12.06 30.04
C GLU A 118 -11.12 -12.94 30.05
N ALA A 119 -11.62 -13.40 28.89
CA ALA A 119 -12.72 -14.34 28.80
C ALA A 119 -12.38 -15.69 29.47
N ALA A 120 -11.15 -16.21 29.25
CA ALA A 120 -10.68 -17.43 29.89
C ALA A 120 -10.56 -17.28 31.43
N GLN A 121 -10.18 -16.11 31.92
CA GLN A 121 -10.14 -15.80 33.35
C GLN A 121 -11.55 -15.73 33.96
N SER A 122 -12.51 -15.13 33.27
CA SER A 122 -13.91 -14.98 33.75
C SER A 122 -14.64 -16.32 33.80
N LEU A 123 -14.31 -17.26 32.93
CA LEU A 123 -14.88 -18.61 32.89
C LEU A 123 -14.23 -19.61 33.87
N ARG A 124 -13.24 -19.15 34.65
CA ARG A 124 -12.50 -20.03 35.59
C ARG A 124 -13.32 -20.24 36.86
N PRO A 125 -13.59 -21.51 37.24
CA PRO A 125 -14.17 -21.80 38.58
C PRO A 125 -13.17 -21.40 39.70
N PRO A 126 -13.62 -20.87 40.83
CA PRO A 126 -12.76 -20.58 41.98
C PRO A 126 -12.28 -21.83 42.66
N ALA A 127 -11.33 -22.57 42.08
CA ALA A 127 -10.76 -23.77 42.68
C ALA A 127 -9.22 -23.69 42.71
N PRO A 128 -8.55 -23.97 43.83
CA PRO A 128 -7.10 -24.05 43.92
C PRO A 128 -6.62 -25.32 43.17
N GLY A 129 -5.89 -25.13 42.06
CA GLY A 129 -5.27 -26.19 41.27
C GLY A 129 -5.77 -26.39 39.84
N GLY A 130 -6.69 -25.58 39.35
CA GLY A 130 -7.13 -25.61 37.95
C GLY A 130 -6.02 -25.16 37.01
N GLY A 131 -5.60 -26.07 36.09
CA GLY A 131 -4.62 -25.76 35.05
C GLY A 131 -4.97 -24.49 34.26
N GLN A 132 -3.98 -23.76 33.84
CA GLN A 132 -4.19 -22.58 33.00
C GLN A 132 -4.78 -23.04 31.66
N LEU A 133 -6.00 -22.59 31.35
CA LEU A 133 -6.57 -22.70 30.00
C LEU A 133 -5.77 -21.72 29.11
N GLN A 134 -4.57 -22.14 28.70
CA GLN A 134 -3.82 -21.37 27.71
C GLN A 134 -4.34 -21.74 26.32
N PRO A 135 -4.93 -20.80 25.59
CA PRO A 135 -5.37 -21.07 24.22
C PRO A 135 -4.16 -21.38 23.35
N GLN A 136 -4.26 -22.43 22.53
CA GLN A 136 -3.27 -22.69 21.49
C GLN A 136 -3.50 -21.67 20.38
N ILE A 137 -2.57 -20.71 20.24
CA ILE A 137 -2.63 -19.67 19.23
C ILE A 137 -1.88 -20.11 17.98
N SER A 138 -2.53 -20.02 16.84
CA SER A 138 -1.91 -20.19 15.52
C SER A 138 -2.28 -19.01 14.62
N TYR A 139 -1.37 -18.65 13.71
CA TYR A 139 -1.56 -17.53 12.80
C TYR A 139 -1.77 -18.05 11.39
N LEU A 140 -2.78 -17.52 10.67
CA LEU A 140 -2.97 -17.78 9.25
C LEU A 140 -1.95 -17.02 8.43
N TYR A 141 -1.75 -15.75 8.79
CA TYR A 141 -0.75 -14.84 8.20
C TYR A 141 0.00 -14.12 9.31
N GLY A 142 1.17 -13.54 9.00
CA GLY A 142 1.96 -12.79 9.98
C GLY A 142 2.68 -13.64 11.02
N ALA A 143 2.99 -13.04 12.17
CA ALA A 143 3.70 -13.68 13.27
C ALA A 143 3.30 -13.05 14.61
N GLU A 144 3.66 -13.73 15.72
CA GLU A 144 3.36 -13.28 17.09
C GLU A 144 3.99 -11.91 17.43
N ASP A 145 5.17 -11.66 16.88
CA ASP A 145 5.96 -10.43 17.11
C ASP A 145 5.65 -9.29 16.13
N MET A 146 4.59 -9.42 15.32
CA MET A 146 4.20 -8.43 14.32
C MET A 146 3.88 -7.07 14.95
N LYS A 147 4.51 -6.02 14.42
CA LYS A 147 4.32 -4.63 14.86
C LYS A 147 3.27 -3.93 14.00
N THR A 148 2.67 -2.86 14.54
CA THR A 148 1.71 -2.04 13.79
C THR A 148 2.30 -1.47 12.50
N ILE A 149 3.61 -1.13 12.51
CA ILE A 149 4.31 -0.67 11.32
C ILE A 149 4.40 -1.74 10.23
N ASP A 150 4.38 -3.02 10.58
CA ASP A 150 4.42 -4.11 9.58
C ASP A 150 3.16 -4.12 8.73
N ARG A 151 2.00 -3.80 9.31
CA ARG A 151 0.74 -3.67 8.57
C ARG A 151 0.74 -2.43 7.65
N PHE A 152 1.09 -1.28 8.19
CA PHE A 152 1.00 -0.02 7.46
C PHE A 152 2.20 0.23 6.53
N GLY A 153 3.36 -0.36 6.84
CA GLY A 153 4.60 -0.18 6.09
C GLY A 153 4.47 -0.46 4.60
N PRO A 154 3.95 -1.62 4.18
CA PRO A 154 3.75 -1.92 2.76
C PRO A 154 2.90 -0.88 2.03
N ILE A 155 1.79 -0.44 2.65
CA ILE A 155 0.92 0.61 2.11
C ILE A 155 1.69 1.91 1.96
N MET A 156 2.43 2.30 3.00
CA MET A 156 3.20 3.54 3.02
C MET A 156 4.35 3.54 2.01
N ILE A 157 5.01 2.39 1.80
CA ILE A 157 6.00 2.24 0.71
C ILE A 157 5.36 2.62 -0.62
N GLY A 158 4.19 2.04 -0.93
CA GLY A 158 3.46 2.33 -2.17
C GLY A 158 3.05 3.80 -2.28
N VAL A 159 2.45 4.35 -1.22
CA VAL A 159 2.01 5.75 -1.15
C VAL A 159 3.17 6.71 -1.37
N PHE A 160 4.28 6.54 -0.66
CA PHE A 160 5.41 7.48 -0.77
C PHE A 160 6.14 7.37 -2.09
N VAL A 161 6.32 6.15 -2.62
CA VAL A 161 6.88 5.97 -3.95
C VAL A 161 6.01 6.70 -4.97
N PHE A 162 4.70 6.51 -4.93
CA PHE A 162 3.77 7.16 -5.85
C PHE A 162 3.78 8.70 -5.69
N PHE A 163 3.64 9.19 -4.46
CA PHE A 163 3.56 10.62 -4.16
C PHE A 163 4.77 11.39 -4.66
N PHE A 164 5.97 10.95 -4.29
CA PHE A 164 7.19 11.69 -4.64
C PHE A 164 7.49 11.62 -6.13
N VAL A 165 7.26 10.48 -6.78
CA VAL A 165 7.41 10.36 -8.23
C VAL A 165 6.41 11.25 -8.96
N PHE A 166 5.14 11.23 -8.56
CA PHE A 166 4.09 12.08 -9.12
C PHE A 166 4.45 13.57 -9.03
N LEU A 167 4.82 14.03 -7.82
CA LEU A 167 5.15 15.42 -7.56
C LEU A 167 6.33 15.88 -8.41
N ILE A 168 7.42 15.14 -8.37
CA ILE A 168 8.66 15.51 -9.03
C ILE A 168 8.51 15.48 -10.55
N ALA A 169 7.91 14.42 -11.09
CA ALA A 169 7.66 14.31 -12.51
C ALA A 169 6.73 15.43 -13.02
N GLY A 170 5.66 15.70 -12.26
CA GLY A 170 4.70 16.72 -12.62
C GLY A 170 5.30 18.12 -12.62
N VAL A 171 6.01 18.50 -11.55
CA VAL A 171 6.67 19.83 -11.44
C VAL A 171 7.78 19.98 -12.48
N SER A 172 8.61 18.95 -12.66
CA SER A 172 9.71 19.01 -13.62
C SER A 172 9.22 19.16 -15.07
N PHE A 173 8.17 18.40 -15.44
CA PHE A 173 7.58 18.52 -16.77
C PHE A 173 6.88 19.86 -16.98
N LEU A 174 6.24 20.40 -15.94
CA LEU A 174 5.64 21.72 -15.96
C LEU A 174 6.71 22.81 -16.20
N ARG A 175 7.85 22.75 -15.51
CA ARG A 175 8.98 23.66 -15.73
C ARG A 175 9.46 23.65 -17.17
N GLU A 176 9.61 22.47 -17.76
CA GLU A 176 9.99 22.33 -19.18
C GLU A 176 9.02 23.05 -20.12
N ARG A 177 7.74 23.05 -19.78
CA ARG A 177 6.71 23.74 -20.55
C ARG A 177 6.75 25.26 -20.32
N THR A 178 6.81 25.69 -19.08
CA THR A 178 6.77 27.13 -18.72
C THR A 178 8.05 27.89 -19.11
N THR A 179 9.18 27.19 -19.19
CA THR A 179 10.46 27.76 -19.65
C THR A 179 10.62 27.75 -21.18
N GLY A 180 9.61 27.25 -21.93
CA GLY A 180 9.65 27.17 -23.40
C GLY A 180 10.54 26.06 -23.94
N THR A 181 11.11 25.21 -23.09
CA THR A 181 11.96 24.10 -23.52
C THR A 181 11.17 23.04 -24.29
N LEU A 182 9.95 22.74 -23.83
CA LEU A 182 9.04 21.82 -24.54
C LEU A 182 8.67 22.34 -25.92
N GLU A 183 8.44 23.66 -26.08
CA GLU A 183 8.13 24.27 -27.37
C GLU A 183 9.31 24.16 -28.35
N ARG A 184 10.53 24.39 -27.88
CA ARG A 184 11.75 24.17 -28.66
C ARG A 184 11.89 22.71 -29.10
N LEU A 185 11.55 21.74 -28.23
CA LEU A 185 11.54 20.31 -28.61
C LEU A 185 10.46 20.00 -29.66
N LEU A 186 9.27 20.61 -29.52
CA LEU A 186 8.17 20.42 -30.49
C LEU A 186 8.43 21.07 -31.84
N SER A 187 9.34 22.05 -31.93
CA SER A 187 9.78 22.65 -33.19
C SER A 187 10.84 21.82 -33.93
N THR A 188 11.44 20.82 -33.27
CA THR A 188 12.35 19.87 -33.90
C THR A 188 11.59 18.73 -34.61
N PRO A 189 12.23 17.95 -35.50
CA PRO A 189 11.58 16.82 -36.17
C PRO A 189 11.34 15.61 -35.26
N LEU A 190 11.11 15.83 -33.96
CA LEU A 190 10.77 14.79 -32.99
C LEU A 190 9.29 14.46 -33.05
N LYS A 191 8.96 13.17 -32.97
CA LYS A 191 7.58 12.73 -32.78
C LYS A 191 7.19 12.85 -31.31
N ARG A 192 5.92 13.18 -31.02
CA ARG A 192 5.43 13.39 -29.64
C ARG A 192 5.65 12.19 -28.74
N TRP A 193 5.44 10.98 -29.27
CA TRP A 193 5.69 9.76 -28.51
C TRP A 193 7.18 9.58 -28.17
N GLU A 194 8.11 10.05 -29.03
CA GLU A 194 9.55 10.06 -28.74
C GLU A 194 9.89 10.98 -27.57
N ILE A 195 9.18 12.10 -27.48
CA ILE A 195 9.31 13.03 -26.36
C ILE A 195 8.80 12.37 -25.08
N VAL A 196 7.58 11.84 -25.08
CA VAL A 196 6.99 11.18 -23.90
C VAL A 196 7.85 10.02 -23.42
N ILE A 197 8.28 9.14 -24.31
CA ILE A 197 9.17 8.02 -23.95
C ILE A 197 10.51 8.52 -23.43
N GLY A 198 11.09 9.57 -24.03
CA GLY A 198 12.33 10.17 -23.57
C GLY A 198 12.23 10.69 -22.12
N TYR A 199 11.10 11.31 -21.76
CA TYR A 199 10.81 11.75 -20.40
C TYR A 199 10.61 10.56 -19.45
N VAL A 200 9.82 9.57 -19.85
CA VAL A 200 9.59 8.35 -19.07
C VAL A 200 10.91 7.61 -18.82
N CYS A 201 11.76 7.47 -19.82
CA CYS A 201 13.08 6.85 -19.64
C CYS A 201 14.01 7.70 -18.75
N GLY A 202 14.02 9.03 -18.93
CA GLY A 202 14.86 9.94 -18.16
C GLY A 202 14.50 9.94 -16.66
N PHE A 203 13.24 10.16 -16.34
CA PHE A 203 12.76 10.10 -14.96
C PHE A 203 12.72 8.66 -14.43
N GLY A 204 12.45 7.67 -15.30
CA GLY A 204 12.37 6.26 -14.94
C GLY A 204 13.65 5.74 -14.27
N ILE A 205 14.82 6.20 -14.68
CA ILE A 205 16.10 5.82 -14.06
C ILE A 205 16.14 6.28 -12.58
N PHE A 206 15.70 7.50 -12.30
CA PHE A 206 15.63 8.00 -10.91
C PHE A 206 14.56 7.29 -10.11
N THR A 207 13.41 6.97 -10.72
CA THR A 207 12.34 6.23 -10.03
C THR A 207 12.74 4.80 -9.70
N VAL A 208 13.53 4.14 -10.55
CA VAL A 208 14.11 2.82 -10.24
C VAL A 208 15.01 2.90 -9.00
N PHE A 209 15.90 3.89 -8.98
CA PHE A 209 16.79 4.08 -7.83
C PHE A 209 16.01 4.43 -6.54
N GLN A 210 14.99 5.28 -6.64
CA GLN A 210 14.12 5.63 -5.52
C GLN A 210 13.35 4.42 -4.99
N ALA A 211 12.74 3.63 -5.89
CA ALA A 211 12.00 2.43 -5.51
C ALA A 211 12.89 1.41 -4.78
N LEU A 212 14.10 1.19 -5.31
CA LEU A 212 15.12 0.36 -4.66
C LEU A 212 15.49 0.87 -3.27
N LEU A 213 15.77 2.17 -3.16
CA LEU A 213 16.18 2.80 -1.92
C LEU A 213 15.08 2.71 -0.85
N ILE A 214 13.84 3.07 -1.21
CA ILE A 214 12.71 3.03 -0.27
C ILE A 214 12.43 1.59 0.17
N SER A 215 12.35 0.65 -0.76
CA SER A 215 12.08 -0.75 -0.44
C SER A 215 13.19 -1.37 0.43
N TRP A 216 14.45 -1.13 0.09
CA TRP A 216 15.58 -1.59 0.87
C TRP A 216 15.60 -0.99 2.28
N PHE A 217 15.42 0.32 2.39
CA PHE A 217 15.42 1.05 3.68
C PHE A 217 14.29 0.56 4.58
N SER A 218 13.08 0.38 4.04
CA SER A 218 11.92 -0.09 4.80
C SER A 218 12.14 -1.48 5.39
N ILE A 219 12.75 -2.38 4.63
CA ILE A 219 12.96 -3.76 5.06
C ILE A 219 14.21 -3.88 5.95
N GLN A 220 15.34 -3.31 5.53
CA GLN A 220 16.63 -3.53 6.19
C GLN A 220 16.90 -2.58 7.36
N VAL A 221 16.39 -1.34 7.31
CA VAL A 221 16.64 -0.32 8.33
C VAL A 221 15.47 -0.20 9.30
N LEU A 222 14.23 -0.13 8.80
CA LEU A 222 13.04 -0.05 9.65
C LEU A 222 12.59 -1.42 10.17
N GLY A 223 13.08 -2.52 9.58
CA GLY A 223 12.77 -3.88 9.99
C GLY A 223 11.32 -4.28 9.72
N ILE A 224 10.66 -3.68 8.70
CA ILE A 224 9.30 -4.05 8.31
C ILE A 224 9.30 -5.50 7.85
N MET A 225 8.31 -6.27 8.35
CA MET A 225 8.16 -7.68 8.06
C MET A 225 8.15 -7.97 6.55
N MET A 226 8.89 -9.02 6.17
CA MET A 226 9.04 -9.41 4.77
C MET A 226 8.99 -10.94 4.65
N THR A 227 7.81 -11.49 4.31
CA THR A 227 7.61 -12.93 4.13
C THR A 227 7.80 -13.37 2.69
N GLY A 228 7.48 -12.54 1.72
CA GLY A 228 7.57 -12.86 0.29
C GLY A 228 8.92 -12.51 -0.35
N SER A 229 8.94 -12.33 -1.67
CA SER A 229 10.15 -12.03 -2.45
C SER A 229 10.37 -10.54 -2.63
N PHE A 230 11.58 -10.05 -2.31
CA PHE A 230 12.01 -8.68 -2.56
C PHE A 230 11.88 -8.27 -4.03
N GLY A 231 12.10 -9.22 -4.95
CA GLY A 231 11.94 -8.97 -6.39
C GLY A 231 10.50 -8.57 -6.76
N TYR A 232 9.49 -9.14 -6.11
CA TYR A 232 8.10 -8.76 -6.34
C TYR A 232 7.77 -7.40 -5.71
N VAL A 233 8.30 -7.07 -4.54
CA VAL A 233 8.17 -5.73 -3.94
C VAL A 233 8.75 -4.68 -4.89
N LEU A 234 9.94 -4.93 -5.43
CA LEU A 234 10.57 -4.03 -6.38
C LEU A 234 9.76 -3.89 -7.67
N LEU A 235 9.26 -4.99 -8.22
CA LEU A 235 8.40 -4.97 -9.40
C LEU A 235 7.15 -4.10 -9.18
N MET A 236 6.45 -4.30 -8.07
CA MET A 236 5.23 -3.54 -7.76
C MET A 236 5.51 -2.05 -7.52
N THR A 237 6.58 -1.74 -6.79
CA THR A 237 7.00 -0.33 -6.57
C THR A 237 7.42 0.35 -7.87
N LEU A 238 8.06 -0.37 -8.80
CA LEU A 238 8.42 0.16 -10.12
C LEU A 238 7.18 0.42 -10.99
N LEU A 239 6.23 -0.51 -11.06
CA LEU A 239 4.99 -0.33 -11.83
C LEU A 239 4.15 0.82 -11.26
N LEU A 240 4.06 0.92 -9.95
CA LEU A 240 3.38 2.00 -9.28
C LEU A 240 4.06 3.35 -9.55
N SER A 241 5.40 3.39 -9.53
CA SER A 241 6.19 4.56 -9.92
C SER A 241 5.95 4.99 -11.37
N MET A 242 5.85 4.04 -12.29
CA MET A 242 5.55 4.32 -13.70
C MET A 242 4.16 4.92 -13.87
N SER A 243 3.17 4.42 -13.14
CA SER A 243 1.82 5.01 -13.12
C SER A 243 1.84 6.42 -12.55
N ALA A 244 2.59 6.67 -11.47
CA ALA A 244 2.76 7.98 -10.87
C ALA A 244 3.46 8.98 -11.82
N LEU A 245 4.54 8.56 -12.45
CA LEU A 245 5.31 9.33 -13.41
C LEU A 245 4.43 9.78 -14.59
N THR A 246 3.70 8.84 -15.18
CA THR A 246 2.86 9.13 -16.34
C THR A 246 1.63 9.95 -15.98
N LEU A 247 1.04 9.75 -14.79
CA LEU A 247 -0.07 10.58 -14.29
C LEU A 247 0.40 12.00 -13.93
N GLY A 248 1.55 12.15 -13.26
CA GLY A 248 2.12 13.44 -12.89
C GLY A 248 2.45 14.31 -14.12
N THR A 249 3.08 13.70 -15.12
CA THR A 249 3.35 14.38 -16.40
C THR A 249 2.06 14.73 -17.15
N LEU A 250 1.02 13.88 -17.10
CA LEU A 250 -0.27 14.16 -17.70
C LEU A 250 -0.96 15.37 -17.04
N LEU A 251 -1.03 15.39 -15.72
CA LEU A 251 -1.70 16.47 -14.98
C LEU A 251 -0.94 17.79 -15.10
N SER A 252 0.38 17.75 -15.25
CA SER A 252 1.17 18.96 -15.50
C SER A 252 0.78 19.68 -16.79
N ALA A 253 0.21 18.96 -17.77
CA ALA A 253 -0.31 19.59 -18.99
C ALA A 253 -1.51 20.50 -18.74
N PHE A 254 -2.21 20.36 -17.62
CA PHE A 254 -3.37 21.16 -17.22
C PHE A 254 -3.03 22.23 -16.18
N ALA A 255 -1.85 22.19 -15.56
CA ALA A 255 -1.40 23.18 -14.60
C ALA A 255 -0.78 24.40 -15.31
N ALA A 256 -1.08 25.61 -14.88
CA ALA A 256 -0.48 26.85 -15.42
C ALA A 256 0.84 27.21 -14.72
N ASN A 257 1.01 26.83 -13.46
CA ASN A 257 2.19 27.11 -12.63
C ASN A 257 2.43 26.00 -11.59
N GLU A 258 3.57 26.06 -10.89
CA GLU A 258 3.97 25.06 -9.90
C GLU A 258 2.97 24.95 -8.74
N LEU A 259 2.39 26.10 -8.29
CA LEU A 259 1.41 26.09 -7.21
C LEU A 259 0.16 25.28 -7.60
N GLN A 260 -0.33 25.47 -8.82
CA GLN A 260 -1.47 24.71 -9.33
C GLN A 260 -1.15 23.22 -9.48
N MET A 261 0.07 22.86 -9.85
CA MET A 261 0.50 21.47 -9.87
C MET A 261 0.46 20.84 -8.46
N ILE A 262 0.91 21.59 -7.44
CA ILE A 262 0.85 21.16 -6.05
C ILE A 262 -0.60 21.00 -5.57
N GLN A 263 -1.53 21.84 -6.04
CA GLN A 263 -2.96 21.74 -5.71
C GLN A 263 -3.63 20.45 -6.24
N PHE A 264 -3.04 19.76 -7.22
CA PHE A 264 -3.53 18.44 -7.63
C PHE A 264 -3.25 17.34 -6.59
N ILE A 265 -2.30 17.55 -5.67
CA ILE A 265 -1.98 16.57 -4.61
C ILE A 265 -3.21 16.25 -3.75
N PRO A 266 -3.86 17.23 -3.06
CA PRO A 266 -5.03 16.95 -2.26
C PRO A 266 -6.21 16.42 -3.08
N LEU A 267 -6.32 16.79 -4.34
CA LEU A 267 -7.41 16.36 -5.21
C LEU A 267 -7.24 14.93 -5.74
N VAL A 268 -6.01 14.54 -6.07
CA VAL A 268 -5.74 13.28 -6.78
C VAL A 268 -5.10 12.23 -5.87
N ILE A 269 -4.17 12.63 -5.00
CA ILE A 269 -3.39 11.67 -4.19
C ILE A 269 -4.08 11.37 -2.88
N VAL A 270 -4.60 12.38 -2.16
CA VAL A 270 -5.22 12.14 -0.84
C VAL A 270 -6.40 11.17 -0.93
N PRO A 271 -7.36 11.26 -1.88
CA PRO A 271 -8.39 10.25 -2.01
C PRO A 271 -7.85 8.84 -2.27
N GLN A 272 -6.80 8.70 -3.07
CA GLN A 272 -6.17 7.41 -3.33
C GLN A 272 -5.53 6.80 -2.09
N ILE A 273 -4.93 7.63 -1.20
CA ILE A 273 -4.38 7.17 0.09
C ILE A 273 -5.49 6.60 0.96
N PHE A 274 -6.62 7.29 1.07
CA PHE A 274 -7.77 6.78 1.84
C PHE A 274 -8.33 5.47 1.30
N LEU A 275 -8.27 5.28 -0.02
CA LEU A 275 -8.78 4.10 -0.72
C LEU A 275 -7.71 3.01 -0.94
N SER A 276 -6.50 3.18 -0.42
CA SER A 276 -5.38 2.22 -0.59
C SER A 276 -5.45 1.00 0.34
N GLY A 277 -6.40 0.96 1.28
CA GLY A 277 -6.43 -0.03 2.35
C GLY A 277 -5.75 0.42 3.64
N LEU A 278 -5.35 1.70 3.72
CA LEU A 278 -4.88 2.31 4.98
C LEU A 278 -5.98 2.28 6.04
N PHE A 279 -7.22 2.49 5.61
CA PHE A 279 -8.42 2.31 6.43
C PHE A 279 -9.17 1.07 5.97
N PRO A 280 -9.93 0.39 6.85
CA PRO A 280 -10.74 -0.76 6.48
C PRO A 280 -11.72 -0.39 5.35
N LEU A 281 -11.56 -1.01 4.16
CA LEU A 281 -12.36 -0.67 2.98
C LEU A 281 -13.78 -1.20 3.08
N ASP A 282 -13.98 -2.29 3.78
CA ASP A 282 -15.25 -2.96 4.09
C ASP A 282 -16.21 -2.06 4.88
N THR A 283 -15.71 -1.12 5.67
CA THR A 283 -16.52 -0.12 6.39
C THR A 283 -17.01 1.01 5.49
N LEU A 284 -16.45 1.17 4.28
CA LEU A 284 -16.80 2.25 3.37
C LEU A 284 -18.03 1.90 2.53
N PRO A 285 -18.86 2.91 2.12
CA PRO A 285 -19.95 2.71 1.17
C PRO A 285 -19.47 2.09 -0.14
N LEU A 286 -20.26 1.18 -0.74
CA LEU A 286 -19.89 0.44 -1.97
C LEU A 286 -19.46 1.34 -3.13
N TRP A 287 -20.05 2.52 -3.28
CA TRP A 287 -19.69 3.45 -4.35
C TRP A 287 -18.26 3.98 -4.17
N LEU A 288 -17.83 4.18 -2.91
CA LEU A 288 -16.48 4.66 -2.58
C LEU A 288 -15.43 3.55 -2.79
N GLN A 289 -15.76 2.31 -2.39
CA GLN A 289 -14.91 1.14 -2.68
C GLN A 289 -14.67 0.99 -4.20
N ARG A 290 -15.72 1.17 -5.03
CA ARG A 290 -15.61 1.13 -6.50
C ARG A 290 -14.71 2.22 -7.07
N ILE A 291 -14.69 3.41 -6.46
CA ILE A 291 -13.75 4.47 -6.84
C ILE A 291 -12.31 4.04 -6.54
N GLY A 292 -12.06 3.34 -5.44
CA GLY A 292 -10.74 2.79 -5.11
C GLY A 292 -10.19 1.92 -6.24
N LEU A 293 -11.02 1.07 -6.85
CA LEU A 293 -10.66 0.22 -7.99
C LEU A 293 -10.22 1.00 -9.25
N ALA A 294 -10.53 2.29 -9.33
CA ALA A 294 -10.07 3.17 -10.41
C ALA A 294 -8.76 3.90 -10.09
N THR A 295 -8.07 3.51 -9.01
CA THR A 295 -6.87 4.20 -8.54
C THR A 295 -5.64 3.28 -8.53
N PRO A 296 -4.47 3.73 -9.03
CA PRO A 296 -3.23 2.93 -9.04
C PRO A 296 -2.74 2.56 -7.64
N ILE A 297 -2.86 3.48 -6.65
CA ILE A 297 -2.33 3.25 -5.29
C ILE A 297 -3.03 2.06 -4.62
N TYR A 298 -4.33 1.85 -4.88
CA TYR A 298 -5.08 0.70 -4.37
C TYR A 298 -4.39 -0.63 -4.71
N TYR A 299 -4.14 -0.87 -6.00
CA TYR A 299 -3.51 -2.11 -6.46
C TYR A 299 -2.06 -2.26 -5.97
N GLY A 300 -1.30 -1.16 -5.99
CA GLY A 300 0.07 -1.19 -5.50
C GLY A 300 0.15 -1.51 -4.01
N ALA A 301 -0.69 -0.90 -3.18
CA ALA A 301 -0.73 -1.12 -1.74
C ALA A 301 -1.20 -2.54 -1.39
N GLN A 302 -2.29 -3.03 -2.02
CA GLN A 302 -2.79 -4.39 -1.80
C GLN A 302 -1.76 -5.45 -2.19
N ALA A 303 -1.15 -5.32 -3.36
CA ALA A 303 -0.10 -6.25 -3.78
C ALA A 303 1.13 -6.22 -2.86
N LEU A 304 1.54 -5.05 -2.38
CA LEU A 304 2.65 -4.95 -1.43
C LEU A 304 2.31 -5.60 -0.08
N MET A 305 1.08 -5.45 0.42
CA MET A 305 0.61 -6.17 1.62
C MET A 305 0.60 -7.68 1.38
N ASP A 306 0.06 -8.13 0.26
CA ASP A 306 0.00 -9.54 -0.09
C ASP A 306 1.39 -10.18 -0.20
N ILE A 307 2.36 -9.47 -0.76
CA ILE A 307 3.74 -9.94 -0.85
C ILE A 307 4.41 -9.94 0.54
N MET A 308 4.38 -8.78 1.21
CA MET A 308 5.20 -8.57 2.41
C MET A 308 4.64 -9.28 3.65
N LEU A 309 3.31 -9.31 3.84
CA LEU A 309 2.69 -9.90 5.02
C LEU A 309 2.20 -11.32 4.78
N ARG A 310 1.58 -11.58 3.62
CA ARG A 310 0.93 -12.85 3.32
C ARG A 310 1.83 -13.79 2.52
N GLY A 311 3.01 -13.34 2.08
CA GLY A 311 3.97 -14.14 1.32
C GLY A 311 3.45 -14.62 -0.04
N LYS A 312 2.45 -13.94 -0.61
CA LYS A 312 1.83 -14.34 -1.88
C LYS A 312 2.82 -14.24 -3.04
N GLY A 313 2.65 -15.16 -4.01
CA GLY A 313 3.52 -15.30 -5.16
C GLY A 313 2.97 -14.65 -6.43
N TRP A 314 3.60 -14.98 -7.56
CA TRP A 314 3.29 -14.40 -8.87
C TRP A 314 1.82 -14.55 -9.27
N THR A 315 1.21 -15.72 -9.05
CA THR A 315 -0.17 -16.01 -9.45
C THR A 315 -1.18 -15.06 -8.82
N ASP A 316 -0.92 -14.63 -7.58
CA ASP A 316 -1.82 -13.78 -6.81
C ASP A 316 -1.66 -12.30 -7.18
N ILE A 317 -0.42 -11.86 -7.45
CA ILE A 317 -0.10 -10.46 -7.78
C ILE A 317 -0.22 -10.14 -9.28
N ALA A 318 -0.29 -11.14 -10.15
CA ALA A 318 -0.34 -10.93 -11.60
C ALA A 318 -1.51 -10.04 -12.06
N PRO A 319 -2.73 -10.12 -11.50
CA PRO A 319 -3.80 -9.18 -11.82
C PRO A 319 -3.41 -7.72 -11.53
N ASP A 320 -2.81 -7.44 -10.38
CA ASP A 320 -2.40 -6.10 -9.98
C ASP A 320 -1.28 -5.55 -10.88
N VAL A 321 -0.34 -6.42 -11.28
CA VAL A 321 0.70 -6.11 -12.27
C VAL A 321 0.08 -5.66 -13.59
N LEU A 322 -0.91 -6.40 -14.10
CA LEU A 322 -1.59 -6.07 -15.35
C LEU A 322 -2.35 -4.76 -15.25
N VAL A 323 -3.04 -4.51 -14.13
CA VAL A 323 -3.80 -3.27 -13.91
C VAL A 323 -2.84 -2.07 -13.84
N LEU A 324 -1.76 -2.14 -13.08
CA LEU A 324 -0.78 -1.05 -12.97
C LEU A 324 -0.06 -0.78 -14.30
N ALA A 325 0.28 -1.82 -15.06
CA ALA A 325 0.80 -1.68 -16.41
C ALA A 325 -0.22 -1.01 -17.34
N GLY A 326 -1.51 -1.38 -17.21
CA GLY A 326 -2.62 -0.77 -17.92
C GLY A 326 -2.77 0.72 -17.61
N PHE A 327 -2.74 1.13 -16.34
CA PHE A 327 -2.75 2.54 -15.94
C PHE A 327 -1.58 3.31 -16.52
N SER A 328 -0.36 2.75 -16.43
CA SER A 328 0.84 3.39 -16.97
C SER A 328 0.72 3.62 -18.47
N LEU A 329 0.26 2.61 -19.21
CA LEU A 329 0.05 2.71 -20.66
C LEU A 329 -1.06 3.71 -21.01
N LEU A 330 -2.19 3.66 -20.30
CA LEU A 330 -3.31 4.60 -20.48
C LEU A 330 -2.83 6.06 -20.31
N PHE A 331 -2.16 6.36 -19.19
CA PHE A 331 -1.68 7.70 -18.93
C PHE A 331 -0.59 8.12 -19.94
N MET A 332 0.25 7.21 -20.39
CA MET A 332 1.23 7.49 -21.46
C MET A 332 0.54 7.86 -22.77
N VAL A 333 -0.49 7.14 -23.18
CA VAL A 333 -1.28 7.46 -24.39
C VAL A 333 -1.96 8.81 -24.23
N LEU A 334 -2.57 9.08 -23.08
CA LEU A 334 -3.20 10.37 -22.78
C LEU A 334 -2.19 11.53 -22.81
N ASN A 335 -0.95 11.33 -22.34
CA ASN A 335 0.14 12.33 -22.47
C ASN A 335 0.43 12.65 -23.94
N VAL A 336 0.54 11.65 -24.81
CA VAL A 336 0.75 11.86 -26.25
C VAL A 336 -0.41 12.63 -26.87
N LEU A 337 -1.66 12.36 -26.44
CA LEU A 337 -2.85 13.07 -26.90
C LEU A 337 -2.88 14.53 -26.37
N ALA A 338 -2.54 14.76 -25.10
CA ALA A 338 -2.48 16.09 -24.50
C ALA A 338 -1.49 16.98 -25.24
N LEU A 339 -0.31 16.46 -25.63
CA LEU A 339 0.66 17.19 -26.44
C LEU A 339 0.17 17.53 -27.86
N ARG A 340 -0.91 16.86 -28.35
CA ARG A 340 -1.51 17.24 -29.64
C ARG A 340 -2.28 18.56 -29.57
N LYS A 341 -2.88 18.85 -28.44
CA LYS A 341 -3.71 20.05 -28.25
C LYS A 341 -2.86 21.33 -28.17
N HIS A 342 -1.64 21.25 -27.64
CA HIS A 342 -0.74 22.41 -27.45
C HIS A 342 -0.20 23.04 -28.74
N ARG A 343 -0.31 22.42 -29.89
CA ARG A 343 0.17 22.94 -31.19
C ARG A 343 -0.86 23.83 -31.91
N ARG A 344 -2.07 24.01 -31.35
CA ARG A 344 -3.15 24.79 -32.00
C ARG A 344 -3.35 26.19 -31.39
N MET A 345 -2.50 26.61 -30.47
CA MET A 345 -2.39 27.95 -29.96
C MET A 345 -1.07 28.56 -30.44
#